data_6ac4c16ad04488f8f4fff14fb13aef46
#
_entry.id   6ac4c16ad04488f8f4fff14fb13aef46
#
_cell.length_a   1.000
_cell.length_b   1.000
_cell.length_c   1.000
_cell.angle_alpha   90.00
_cell.angle_beta   90.00
_cell.angle_gamma   90.00
#
_symmetry.space_group_name_H-M   'P 1'
#
loop_
_entity.id
_entity.type
_entity.pdbx_description
1 polymer ?
#
loop_
_entity_poly.entity_id
_entity_poly.type
_entity_poly.pdbx_seq_one_letter_code
_entity_poly.pdbx_strand_id
1 'polypeptide(L)'
;MEPDSLRSYYNMTGAKGSINSTQMIFGSSNQWFSPANLASFQAWAYSPVIPAVALIGGHVNDTKCYIHSFCAEANLDMQYIMTMSPYSPTTFWYTDAWFNIFLQEVANTAKPPKVISMSYGAYETGMPAGVHTSFDIEAVKLGIQGTTLFASSGDDGVSAFFARSDGSKCAYDPVFPCTSPYVIAVGGTIVSLWIF
;
A
#
# COMPACT_ATOMS: atom_id res chain seq x y z
N MET A 1 12.42 -0.13 10.85
CA MET A 1 13.61 0.41 10.13
C MET A 1 13.36 1.89 9.91
N GLU A 2 14.34 2.75 10.15
CA GLU A 2 14.17 4.21 9.99
C GLU A 2 14.21 4.62 8.51
N PRO A 3 13.52 5.71 8.11
CA PRO A 3 13.51 6.17 6.72
C PRO A 3 14.90 6.40 6.11
N ASP A 4 15.84 6.96 6.89
CA ASP A 4 17.20 7.17 6.40
C ASP A 4 17.98 5.87 6.18
N SER A 5 17.75 4.86 7.01
CA SER A 5 18.30 3.52 6.80
C SER A 5 17.77 2.90 5.51
N LEU A 6 16.47 3.06 5.21
CA LEU A 6 15.88 2.61 3.95
C LEU A 6 16.47 3.37 2.75
N ARG A 7 16.60 4.69 2.85
CA ARG A 7 17.23 5.49 1.78
C ARG A 7 18.64 5.02 1.46
N SER A 8 19.43 4.75 2.50
CA SER A 8 20.79 4.24 2.34
C SER A 8 20.79 2.84 1.74
N TYR A 9 19.98 1.94 2.28
CA TYR A 9 19.94 0.53 1.87
C TYR A 9 19.53 0.37 0.40
N TYR A 10 18.53 1.13 -0.05
CA TYR A 10 18.03 1.07 -1.43
C TYR A 10 18.68 2.10 -2.36
N ASN A 11 19.77 2.76 -1.94
CA ASN A 11 20.44 3.79 -2.72
C ASN A 11 19.52 4.91 -3.20
N MET A 12 18.61 5.34 -2.32
CA MET A 12 17.61 6.38 -2.58
C MET A 12 17.99 7.73 -1.95
N THR A 13 19.27 7.92 -1.63
CA THR A 13 19.77 9.17 -1.04
C THR A 13 19.50 10.33 -1.98
N GLY A 14 18.75 11.34 -1.50
CA GLY A 14 18.33 12.48 -2.31
C GLY A 14 17.01 12.33 -3.07
N ALA A 15 16.39 11.15 -3.09
CA ALA A 15 15.04 11.00 -3.62
C ALA A 15 14.03 11.75 -2.73
N LYS A 16 13.23 12.66 -3.31
CA LYS A 16 12.28 13.52 -2.57
C LYS A 16 10.88 13.51 -3.17
N GLY A 17 10.68 12.75 -4.24
CA GLY A 17 9.45 12.82 -5.02
C GLY A 17 9.34 14.08 -5.89
N SER A 18 8.20 14.29 -6.50
CA SER A 18 7.91 15.42 -7.40
C SER A 18 6.43 15.77 -7.36
N ILE A 19 6.11 17.06 -7.48
CA ILE A 19 4.72 17.54 -7.60
C ILE A 19 3.98 16.93 -8.80
N ASN A 20 4.70 16.46 -9.80
CA ASN A 20 4.13 15.81 -10.99
C ASN A 20 3.96 14.29 -10.83
N SER A 21 4.46 13.71 -9.74
CA SER A 21 4.39 12.28 -9.45
C SER A 21 3.39 12.04 -8.32
N THR A 22 2.10 12.05 -8.65
CA THR A 22 1.04 11.81 -7.67
C THR A 22 1.02 10.34 -7.24
N GLN A 23 0.72 10.10 -5.97
CA GLN A 23 0.67 8.76 -5.39
C GLN A 23 -0.59 8.55 -4.55
N MET A 24 -1.01 7.31 -4.40
CA MET A 24 -2.21 6.94 -3.66
C MET A 24 -1.97 5.69 -2.82
N ILE A 25 -2.47 5.71 -1.61
CA ILE A 25 -2.57 4.54 -0.72
C ILE A 25 -4.01 4.03 -0.75
N PHE A 26 -4.16 2.73 -1.04
CA PHE A 26 -5.38 1.97 -0.85
C PHE A 26 -5.50 1.58 0.61
N GLY A 27 -6.56 2.01 1.29
CA GLY A 27 -6.88 1.62 2.66
C GLY A 27 -8.13 0.75 2.71
N SER A 28 -8.16 -0.26 3.60
CA SER A 28 -9.26 -1.21 3.74
C SER A 28 -9.29 -1.84 5.15
N SER A 29 -10.15 -2.83 5.37
CA SER A 29 -10.18 -3.69 6.57
C SER A 29 -10.31 -2.91 7.88
N ASN A 30 -11.17 -1.89 7.89
CA ASN A 30 -11.41 -1.02 9.05
C ASN A 30 -10.14 -0.37 9.63
N GLN A 31 -9.10 -0.17 8.82
CA GLN A 31 -7.93 0.56 9.22
C GLN A 31 -8.11 2.07 9.07
N TRP A 32 -7.74 2.81 10.10
CA TRP A 32 -7.91 4.26 10.17
C TRP A 32 -6.56 4.96 9.99
N PHE A 33 -6.58 6.08 9.31
CA PHE A 33 -5.42 6.96 9.15
C PHE A 33 -5.50 8.14 10.14
N SER A 34 -4.36 8.46 10.78
CA SER A 34 -4.22 9.62 11.66
C SER A 34 -3.31 10.68 11.05
N PRO A 35 -3.83 11.82 10.64
CA PRO A 35 -3.03 12.97 10.23
C PRO A 35 -2.03 13.45 11.29
N ALA A 36 -2.43 13.42 12.57
CA ALA A 36 -1.54 13.81 13.67
C ALA A 36 -0.35 12.86 13.83
N ASN A 37 -0.58 11.55 13.69
CA ASN A 37 0.50 10.57 13.72
C ASN A 37 1.44 10.72 12.52
N LEU A 38 0.91 11.02 11.35
CA LEU A 38 1.72 11.33 10.16
C LEU A 38 2.63 12.53 10.41
N ALA A 39 2.08 13.64 10.90
CA ALA A 39 2.85 14.85 11.17
C ALA A 39 3.97 14.60 12.20
N SER A 40 3.64 13.83 13.26
CA SER A 40 4.62 13.44 14.29
C SER A 40 5.72 12.55 13.71
N PHE A 41 5.37 11.58 12.86
CA PHE A 41 6.34 10.69 12.20
C PHE A 41 7.26 11.44 11.24
N GLN A 42 6.71 12.35 10.42
CA GLN A 42 7.49 13.18 9.51
C GLN A 42 8.48 14.07 10.27
N ALA A 43 8.05 14.69 11.38
CA ALA A 43 8.91 15.49 12.24
C ALA A 43 10.03 14.64 12.87
N TRP A 44 9.71 13.46 13.39
CA TRP A 44 10.69 12.51 13.94
C TRP A 44 11.71 12.07 12.89
N ALA A 45 11.28 11.84 11.65
CA ALA A 45 12.12 11.43 10.55
C ALA A 45 12.87 12.59 9.86
N TYR A 46 12.87 13.79 10.45
CA TYR A 46 13.45 15.00 9.87
C TYR A 46 13.02 15.29 8.42
N SER A 47 11.81 14.86 8.08
CA SER A 47 11.18 15.12 6.79
C SER A 47 10.27 16.36 6.86
N PRO A 48 10.01 17.05 5.73
CA PRO A 48 9.01 18.10 5.70
C PRO A 48 7.64 17.59 6.18
N VAL A 49 6.98 18.35 7.06
CA VAL A 49 5.63 18.03 7.53
C VAL A 49 4.63 18.49 6.48
N ILE A 50 4.15 17.56 5.67
CA ILE A 50 3.24 17.82 4.55
C ILE A 50 2.00 16.92 4.73
N PRO A 51 0.78 17.48 4.71
CA PRO A 51 -0.44 16.68 4.79
C PRO A 51 -0.74 15.95 3.48
N ALA A 52 -1.59 14.92 3.55
CA ALA A 52 -2.19 14.31 2.36
C ALA A 52 -3.04 15.36 1.61
N VAL A 53 -3.05 15.26 0.27
CA VAL A 53 -3.79 16.21 -0.57
C VAL A 53 -5.27 15.86 -0.70
N ALA A 54 -5.62 14.59 -0.48
CA ALA A 54 -7.00 14.12 -0.46
C ALA A 54 -7.17 12.92 0.49
N LEU A 55 -8.35 12.86 1.11
CA LEU A 55 -8.77 11.82 2.03
C LEU A 55 -10.16 11.34 1.59
N ILE A 56 -10.24 10.15 1.00
CA ILE A 56 -11.46 9.62 0.37
C ILE A 56 -11.96 8.41 1.15
N GLY A 57 -13.27 8.23 1.26
CA GLY A 57 -13.91 7.08 1.89
C GLY A 57 -14.00 7.13 3.42
N GLY A 58 -13.63 8.25 4.05
CA GLY A 58 -13.64 8.38 5.51
C GLY A 58 -12.44 7.66 6.15
N HIS A 59 -12.62 6.99 7.28
CA HIS A 59 -11.58 6.26 8.03
C HIS A 59 -10.35 7.12 8.35
N VAL A 60 -10.58 8.39 8.67
CA VAL A 60 -9.57 9.35 9.10
C VAL A 60 -9.95 9.86 10.47
N ASN A 61 -9.18 9.54 11.51
CA ASN A 61 -9.50 9.95 12.87
C ASN A 61 -8.31 9.73 13.82
N ASP A 62 -7.82 10.80 14.40
CA ASP A 62 -6.70 10.74 15.34
C ASP A 62 -7.04 9.93 16.62
N THR A 63 -8.26 10.08 17.13
CA THR A 63 -8.69 9.43 18.38
C THR A 63 -8.79 7.91 18.25
N LYS A 64 -9.21 7.40 17.08
CA LYS A 64 -9.26 5.96 16.81
C LYS A 64 -7.87 5.32 16.88
N CYS A 65 -6.84 6.09 16.56
CA CYS A 65 -5.46 5.62 16.50
C CYS A 65 -4.75 5.58 17.87
N TYR A 66 -5.40 5.90 18.96
CA TYR A 66 -4.88 5.57 20.29
C TYR A 66 -4.85 4.06 20.56
N ILE A 67 -5.64 3.28 19.82
CA ILE A 67 -5.60 1.84 19.83
C ILE A 67 -4.88 1.40 18.56
N HIS A 68 -3.61 0.99 18.68
CA HIS A 68 -2.72 0.70 17.56
C HIS A 68 -3.29 -0.29 16.51
N SER A 69 -4.04 -1.30 16.94
CA SER A 69 -4.62 -2.30 16.02
C SER A 69 -5.56 -1.73 14.96
N PHE A 70 -6.16 -0.56 15.21
CA PHE A 70 -7.07 0.07 14.26
C PHE A 70 -6.39 0.98 13.24
N CYS A 71 -5.10 1.26 13.38
CA CYS A 71 -4.40 2.23 12.55
C CYS A 71 -3.02 1.77 12.10
N ALA A 72 -2.61 0.55 12.44
CA ALA A 72 -1.25 0.11 12.20
C ALA A 72 -0.89 0.18 10.72
N GLU A 73 -1.70 -0.45 9.87
CA GLU A 73 -1.42 -0.54 8.43
C GLU A 73 -1.57 0.82 7.74
N ALA A 74 -2.71 1.49 7.89
CA ALA A 74 -2.96 2.75 7.21
C ALA A 74 -1.95 3.85 7.61
N ASN A 75 -1.55 3.89 8.90
CA ASN A 75 -0.50 4.81 9.34
C ASN A 75 0.87 4.41 8.78
N LEU A 76 1.23 3.12 8.79
CA LEU A 76 2.48 2.62 8.23
C LEU A 76 2.63 3.05 6.78
N ASP A 77 1.63 2.76 5.95
CA ASP A 77 1.62 3.07 4.53
C ASP A 77 1.80 4.57 4.28
N MET A 78 0.96 5.39 4.92
CA MET A 78 0.97 6.84 4.72
C MET A 78 2.26 7.47 5.25
N GLN A 79 2.74 7.04 6.41
CA GLN A 79 3.95 7.57 7.02
C GLN A 79 5.18 7.31 6.15
N TYR A 80 5.34 6.09 5.66
CA TYR A 80 6.53 5.75 4.87
C TYR A 80 6.47 6.30 3.46
N ILE A 81 5.36 6.18 2.74
CA ILE A 81 5.29 6.70 1.37
C ILE A 81 5.50 8.22 1.34
N MET A 82 4.88 8.95 2.28
CA MET A 82 4.99 10.41 2.32
C MET A 82 6.34 10.90 2.86
N THR A 83 6.98 10.15 3.74
CA THR A 83 8.31 10.49 4.24
C THR A 83 9.39 10.18 3.21
N MET A 84 9.26 9.09 2.46
CA MET A 84 10.20 8.72 1.41
C MET A 84 10.07 9.62 0.16
N SER A 85 8.87 10.10 -0.15
CA SER A 85 8.55 10.97 -1.29
C SER A 85 7.77 12.22 -0.87
N PRO A 86 8.33 13.10 -0.04
CA PRO A 86 7.57 14.19 0.61
C PRO A 86 6.96 15.19 -0.36
N TYR A 87 7.52 15.37 -1.56
CA TYR A 87 6.98 16.31 -2.55
C TYR A 87 6.02 15.67 -3.57
N SER A 88 5.71 14.38 -3.42
CA SER A 88 4.69 13.72 -4.23
C SER A 88 3.31 13.92 -3.60
N PRO A 89 2.35 14.57 -4.28
CA PRO A 89 0.98 14.72 -3.77
C PRO A 89 0.38 13.34 -3.49
N THR A 90 -0.05 13.11 -2.24
CA THR A 90 -0.48 11.80 -1.77
C THR A 90 -1.96 11.82 -1.41
N THR A 91 -2.71 10.83 -1.90
CA THR A 91 -4.10 10.57 -1.57
C THR A 91 -4.20 9.30 -0.70
N PHE A 92 -4.98 9.37 0.38
CA PHE A 92 -5.48 8.18 1.08
C PHE A 92 -6.89 7.88 0.59
N TRP A 93 -7.13 6.67 0.08
CA TRP A 93 -8.44 6.22 -0.37
C TRP A 93 -8.83 4.95 0.36
N TYR A 94 -9.79 5.08 1.28
CA TYR A 94 -10.36 3.95 1.99
C TYR A 94 -11.60 3.41 1.29
N THR A 95 -11.66 2.10 1.12
CA THR A 95 -12.86 1.37 0.71
C THR A 95 -12.77 -0.10 1.13
N ASP A 96 -13.91 -0.71 1.48
CA ASP A 96 -14.03 -2.15 1.69
C ASP A 96 -14.60 -2.87 0.43
N ALA A 97 -14.69 -2.16 -0.68
CA ALA A 97 -15.03 -2.77 -1.96
C ALA A 97 -13.89 -3.69 -2.46
N TRP A 98 -14.23 -4.65 -3.29
CA TRP A 98 -13.25 -5.50 -3.95
C TRP A 98 -12.28 -4.68 -4.81
N PHE A 99 -11.05 -5.18 -4.98
CA PHE A 99 -9.97 -4.49 -5.69
C PHE A 99 -10.35 -4.04 -7.11
N ASN A 100 -11.15 -4.83 -7.84
CA ASN A 100 -11.63 -4.47 -9.17
C ASN A 100 -12.56 -3.26 -9.16
N ILE A 101 -13.43 -3.15 -8.15
CA ILE A 101 -14.32 -2.00 -7.98
C ILE A 101 -13.51 -0.76 -7.61
N PHE A 102 -12.56 -0.89 -6.70
CA PHE A 102 -11.64 0.20 -6.36
C PHE A 102 -10.89 0.72 -7.60
N LEU A 103 -10.28 -0.16 -8.41
CA LEU A 103 -9.58 0.27 -9.63
C LEU A 103 -10.52 0.91 -10.63
N GLN A 104 -11.76 0.40 -10.77
CA GLN A 104 -12.76 1.01 -11.64
C GLN A 104 -13.10 2.43 -11.19
N GLU A 105 -13.28 2.66 -9.89
CA GLU A 105 -13.54 4.00 -9.35
C GLU A 105 -12.37 4.94 -9.62
N VAL A 106 -11.13 4.48 -9.39
CA VAL A 106 -9.93 5.28 -9.67
C VAL A 106 -9.77 5.58 -11.16
N ALA A 107 -9.99 4.60 -12.04
CA ALA A 107 -9.88 4.76 -13.50
C ALA A 107 -10.90 5.76 -14.06
N ASN A 108 -12.02 5.95 -13.37
CA ASN A 108 -13.05 6.92 -13.73
C ASN A 108 -12.78 8.34 -13.18
N THR A 109 -11.72 8.53 -12.39
CA THR A 109 -11.33 9.89 -11.98
C THR A 109 -10.74 10.66 -13.15
N ALA A 110 -10.90 11.98 -13.14
CA ALA A 110 -10.38 12.83 -14.24
C ALA A 110 -8.85 12.76 -14.37
N LYS A 111 -8.15 12.50 -13.30
CA LYS A 111 -6.69 12.41 -13.24
C LYS A 111 -6.29 11.29 -12.25
N PRO A 112 -6.23 10.04 -12.70
CA PRO A 112 -5.71 8.96 -11.85
C PRO A 112 -4.29 9.25 -11.36
N PRO A 113 -3.91 8.76 -10.17
CA PRO A 113 -2.56 8.97 -9.65
C PRO A 113 -1.54 8.23 -10.52
N LYS A 114 -0.28 8.65 -10.46
CA LYS A 114 0.81 7.98 -11.20
C LYS A 114 1.24 6.67 -10.54
N VAL A 115 1.02 6.56 -9.23
CA VAL A 115 1.39 5.37 -8.45
C VAL A 115 0.26 5.04 -7.49
N ILE A 116 -0.10 3.75 -7.39
CA ILE A 116 -1.00 3.22 -6.37
C ILE A 116 -0.27 2.12 -5.61
N SER A 117 -0.30 2.19 -4.28
CA SER A 117 0.23 1.16 -3.39
C SER A 117 -0.89 0.50 -2.61
N MET A 118 -0.92 -0.83 -2.65
CA MET A 118 -1.93 -1.69 -2.02
C MET A 118 -1.25 -2.67 -1.07
N SER A 119 -1.39 -2.46 0.25
CA SER A 119 -0.85 -3.34 1.30
C SER A 119 -1.87 -4.38 1.77
N TYR A 120 -2.94 -4.57 1.04
CA TYR A 120 -4.00 -5.54 1.34
C TYR A 120 -4.14 -6.55 0.22
N GLY A 121 -4.53 -7.75 0.59
CA GLY A 121 -4.73 -8.82 -0.37
C GLY A 121 -5.71 -9.89 0.13
N ALA A 122 -6.11 -10.77 -0.76
CA ALA A 122 -6.91 -11.93 -0.47
C ALA A 122 -6.32 -13.16 -1.16
N TYR A 123 -6.46 -14.34 -0.56
CA TYR A 123 -5.99 -15.56 -1.18
C TYR A 123 -6.78 -15.87 -2.45
N GLU A 124 -6.09 -16.28 -3.51
CA GLU A 124 -6.72 -16.52 -4.82
C GLU A 124 -7.88 -17.51 -4.77
N THR A 125 -7.73 -18.58 -3.99
CA THR A 125 -8.77 -19.61 -3.84
C THR A 125 -10.06 -19.09 -3.19
N GLY A 126 -9.98 -18.00 -2.43
CA GLY A 126 -11.12 -17.35 -1.77
C GLY A 126 -11.80 -16.25 -2.59
N MET A 127 -11.28 -15.93 -3.76
CA MET A 127 -11.78 -14.80 -4.55
C MET A 127 -13.09 -15.16 -5.29
N PRO A 128 -14.07 -14.25 -5.35
CA PRO A 128 -15.26 -14.45 -6.17
C PRO A 128 -14.93 -14.59 -7.66
N ALA A 129 -15.69 -15.40 -8.38
CA ALA A 129 -15.52 -15.57 -9.81
C ALA A 129 -15.57 -14.23 -10.57
N GLY A 130 -14.66 -14.04 -11.49
CA GLY A 130 -14.58 -12.86 -12.36
C GLY A 130 -13.88 -11.64 -11.74
N VAL A 131 -13.56 -11.64 -10.44
CA VAL A 131 -12.84 -10.51 -9.81
C VAL A 131 -11.45 -10.34 -10.44
N HIS A 132 -10.69 -11.42 -10.65
CA HIS A 132 -9.36 -11.38 -11.28
C HIS A 132 -9.42 -10.74 -12.68
N THR A 133 -10.29 -11.25 -13.56
CA THR A 133 -10.42 -10.73 -14.93
C THR A 133 -10.88 -9.28 -14.94
N SER A 134 -11.85 -8.93 -14.10
CA SER A 134 -12.33 -7.55 -14.00
C SER A 134 -11.25 -6.61 -13.48
N PHE A 135 -10.48 -7.03 -12.49
CA PHE A 135 -9.34 -6.28 -11.97
C PHE A 135 -8.28 -6.06 -13.07
N ASP A 136 -7.90 -7.10 -13.79
CA ASP A 136 -6.90 -7.02 -14.86
C ASP A 136 -7.30 -6.02 -15.96
N ILE A 137 -8.59 -6.00 -16.32
CA ILE A 137 -9.12 -5.02 -17.28
C ILE A 137 -8.93 -3.59 -16.76
N GLU A 138 -9.28 -3.32 -15.50
CA GLU A 138 -9.12 -1.99 -14.92
C GLU A 138 -7.64 -1.64 -14.71
N ALA A 139 -6.80 -2.59 -14.35
CA ALA A 139 -5.35 -2.40 -14.24
C ALA A 139 -4.73 -1.99 -15.58
N VAL A 140 -5.13 -2.64 -16.68
CA VAL A 140 -4.69 -2.26 -18.04
C VAL A 140 -5.16 -0.84 -18.39
N LYS A 141 -6.41 -0.48 -18.10
CA LYS A 141 -6.91 0.88 -18.33
C LYS A 141 -6.08 1.93 -17.59
N LEU A 142 -5.79 1.68 -16.31
CA LEU A 142 -4.94 2.56 -15.50
C LEU A 142 -3.51 2.62 -16.04
N GLY A 143 -2.96 1.49 -16.47
CA GLY A 143 -1.64 1.43 -17.10
C GLY A 143 -1.54 2.28 -18.36
N ILE A 144 -2.56 2.25 -19.23
CA ILE A 144 -2.64 3.11 -20.44
C ILE A 144 -2.73 4.60 -20.04
N GLN A 145 -3.36 4.93 -18.92
CA GLN A 145 -3.42 6.29 -18.36
C GLN A 145 -2.12 6.73 -17.66
N GLY A 146 -1.14 5.82 -17.57
CA GLY A 146 0.17 6.08 -16.98
C GLY A 146 0.22 5.89 -15.47
N THR A 147 -0.63 5.02 -14.91
CA THR A 147 -0.61 4.60 -13.51
C THR A 147 0.18 3.31 -13.34
N THR A 148 1.05 3.24 -12.34
CA THR A 148 1.76 2.03 -11.92
C THR A 148 1.13 1.49 -10.64
N LEU A 149 0.81 0.20 -10.62
CA LEU A 149 0.22 -0.50 -9.48
C LEU A 149 1.28 -1.31 -8.74
N PHE A 150 1.35 -1.14 -7.42
CA PHE A 150 2.17 -1.94 -6.52
C PHE A 150 1.27 -2.67 -5.52
N ALA A 151 1.57 -3.93 -5.24
CA ALA A 151 0.89 -4.68 -4.19
C ALA A 151 1.88 -5.51 -3.38
N SER A 152 1.60 -5.62 -2.07
CA SER A 152 2.36 -6.51 -1.19
C SER A 152 2.11 -7.97 -1.56
N SER A 153 3.16 -8.80 -1.49
CA SER A 153 3.06 -10.25 -1.77
C SER A 153 2.50 -11.05 -0.60
N GLY A 154 2.08 -10.38 0.47
CA GLY A 154 1.62 -11.01 1.71
C GLY A 154 2.75 -11.47 2.61
N ASP A 155 2.39 -12.04 3.77
CA ASP A 155 3.31 -12.36 4.87
C ASP A 155 3.63 -13.86 4.97
N ASP A 156 3.05 -14.70 4.12
CA ASP A 156 3.07 -16.16 4.21
C ASP A 156 3.76 -16.82 3.00
N GLY A 157 4.44 -16.03 2.18
CA GLY A 157 5.05 -16.53 0.95
C GLY A 157 3.99 -17.05 -0.01
N VAL A 158 4.23 -18.23 -0.57
CA VAL A 158 3.30 -18.87 -1.53
C VAL A 158 2.18 -19.67 -0.85
N SER A 159 2.15 -19.69 0.47
CA SER A 159 1.19 -20.45 1.26
C SER A 159 0.15 -19.52 1.90
N ALA A 160 -1.03 -20.06 2.18
CA ALA A 160 -2.05 -19.31 2.89
C ALA A 160 -1.70 -19.16 4.38
N PHE A 161 -2.18 -18.10 5.01
CA PHE A 161 -2.09 -17.82 6.44
C PHE A 161 -2.40 -19.04 7.33
N PHE A 162 -3.32 -19.89 6.90
CA PHE A 162 -3.73 -21.08 7.63
C PHE A 162 -2.60 -22.09 7.88
N ALA A 163 -1.55 -22.09 7.04
CA ALA A 163 -0.38 -22.92 7.20
C ALA A 163 0.46 -22.55 8.44
N ARG A 164 0.32 -21.33 8.98
CA ARG A 164 1.01 -20.90 10.21
C ARG A 164 0.63 -21.74 11.43
N SER A 165 -0.64 -22.11 11.51
CA SER A 165 -1.19 -22.88 12.65
C SER A 165 -1.35 -24.35 12.37
N ASP A 166 -1.38 -24.76 11.10
CA ASP A 166 -1.63 -26.15 10.69
C ASP A 166 -0.84 -26.44 9.40
N GLY A 167 0.31 -27.09 9.55
CA GLY A 167 1.18 -27.44 8.43
C GLY A 167 0.54 -28.36 7.39
N SER A 168 -0.54 -29.09 7.75
CA SER A 168 -1.29 -29.91 6.78
C SER A 168 -2.06 -29.07 5.77
N LYS A 169 -2.28 -27.78 6.07
CA LYS A 169 -2.92 -26.79 5.18
C LYS A 169 -1.91 -26.03 4.32
N CYS A 170 -0.64 -26.43 4.34
CA CYS A 170 0.36 -25.84 3.47
C CYS A 170 0.06 -26.21 2.01
N ALA A 171 -0.38 -25.23 1.24
CA ALA A 171 -0.74 -25.38 -0.16
C ALA A 171 -0.29 -24.13 -0.93
N TYR A 172 -0.20 -24.23 -2.24
CA TYR A 172 0.05 -23.07 -3.08
C TYR A 172 -1.23 -22.24 -3.19
N ASP A 173 -1.25 -21.12 -2.46
CA ASP A 173 -2.39 -20.18 -2.43
C ASP A 173 -1.86 -18.74 -2.26
N PRO A 174 -1.30 -18.16 -3.34
CA PRO A 174 -0.70 -16.83 -3.27
C PRO A 174 -1.74 -15.74 -3.09
N VAL A 175 -1.27 -14.57 -2.72
CA VAL A 175 -2.12 -13.40 -2.39
C VAL A 175 -2.39 -12.59 -3.66
N PHE A 176 -3.65 -12.37 -3.97
CA PHE A 176 -4.10 -11.39 -4.96
C PHE A 176 -4.26 -10.02 -4.27
N PRO A 177 -3.93 -8.85 -4.90
CA PRO A 177 -3.69 -8.66 -6.32
C PRO A 177 -2.22 -8.76 -6.78
N CYS A 178 -1.27 -9.14 -5.91
CA CYS A 178 0.14 -9.23 -6.33
C CYS A 178 0.39 -10.32 -7.40
N THR A 179 -0.53 -11.27 -7.57
CA THR A 179 -0.46 -12.31 -8.60
C THR A 179 -0.96 -11.87 -9.97
N SER A 180 -1.57 -10.68 -10.07
CA SER A 180 -1.95 -10.11 -11.37
C SER A 180 -0.71 -9.78 -12.21
N PRO A 181 -0.69 -10.10 -13.52
CA PRO A 181 0.43 -9.77 -14.40
C PRO A 181 0.59 -8.26 -14.67
N TYR A 182 -0.37 -7.45 -14.22
CA TYR A 182 -0.38 -5.98 -14.41
C TYR A 182 0.01 -5.21 -13.15
N VAL A 183 0.48 -5.91 -12.12
CA VAL A 183 0.87 -5.35 -10.82
C VAL A 183 2.33 -5.67 -10.54
N ILE A 184 3.05 -4.73 -9.96
CA ILE A 184 4.38 -4.97 -9.41
C ILE A 184 4.22 -5.56 -8.01
N ALA A 185 4.50 -6.85 -7.88
CA ALA A 185 4.50 -7.54 -6.58
C ALA A 185 5.72 -7.15 -5.77
N VAL A 186 5.51 -6.77 -4.50
CA VAL A 186 6.57 -6.33 -3.58
C VAL A 186 6.65 -7.29 -2.41
N GLY A 187 7.78 -7.97 -2.29
CA GLY A 187 8.11 -8.85 -1.16
C GLY A 187 8.88 -8.13 -0.06
N GLY A 188 9.00 -8.77 1.09
CA GLY A 188 9.81 -8.27 2.20
C GLY A 188 11.31 -8.47 1.94
N THR A 189 12.12 -7.57 2.50
CA THR A 189 13.58 -7.68 2.49
C THR A 189 14.09 -7.97 3.90
N ILE A 190 14.93 -8.98 4.05
CA ILE A 190 15.62 -9.28 5.30
C ILE A 190 17.04 -8.71 5.23
N VAL A 191 17.37 -7.82 6.15
CA VAL A 191 18.75 -7.37 6.34
C VAL A 191 19.44 -8.34 7.30
N SER A 192 20.28 -9.23 6.77
CA SER A 192 21.18 -10.05 7.59
C SER A 192 22.33 -9.17 8.05
N LEU A 193 22.37 -8.81 9.32
CA LEU A 193 23.59 -8.32 9.94
C LEU A 193 24.52 -9.51 10.10
N TRP A 194 25.39 -9.77 9.15
CA TRP A 194 26.56 -10.62 9.39
C TRP A 194 27.48 -9.82 10.31
N ILE A 195 27.41 -10.07 11.60
CA ILE A 195 28.43 -9.63 12.54
C ILE A 195 29.59 -10.61 12.33
N PHE A 196 30.63 -10.17 11.62
CA PHE A 196 31.92 -10.82 11.59
C PHE A 196 32.76 -10.40 12.80
#